data_0c7b902b9e5db7b39c8bcb6ecbd2f254
#
_entry.id   0c7b902b9e5db7b39c8bcb6ecbd2f254
#
_cell.length_a   1.000
_cell.length_b   1.000
_cell.length_c   1.000
_cell.angle_alpha   90.00
_cell.angle_beta   90.00
_cell.angle_gamma   90.00
#
_symmetry.space_group_name_H-M   'P 1'
#
loop_
_entity.id
_entity.type
_entity.pdbx_description
1 polymer ?
#
loop_
_entity_poly.entity_id
_entity_poly.type
_entity_poly.pdbx_seq_one_letter_code
_entity_poly.pdbx_strand_id
1 'polypeptide(L)'
;MTDPILPGDDLVDGHTLDELSDYLARGRTPADPSIDDSPECRAALDALEKLSRTTRAALEAEAAQSPLDDGWVGRILDGIRLDVQSGRRVRLAHSDPGADLALTEGAVRALVRGVGDAVDGVIVGRCRLDGDVETPGSPIAVHIDISVRYGDPLAQVAARVRELVASELARHAELTIASVDVTVTDVRDRGAQDGGRA
;
A
#
# COMPACT_ATOMS: atom_id res chain seq x y z
N MET A 1 -40.17 -15.62 -22.50
CA MET A 1 -38.73 -15.85 -22.37
C MET A 1 -38.12 -14.52 -22.66
N THR A 2 -37.96 -13.67 -21.63
CA THR A 2 -37.53 -12.29 -21.75
C THR A 2 -36.04 -12.30 -21.43
N ASP A 3 -35.24 -12.02 -22.45
CA ASP A 3 -33.77 -11.83 -22.30
C ASP A 3 -33.49 -10.68 -21.31
N PRO A 4 -32.58 -10.85 -20.36
CA PRO A 4 -32.14 -9.74 -19.54
C PRO A 4 -31.36 -8.78 -20.44
N ILE A 5 -31.90 -7.56 -20.60
CA ILE A 5 -31.20 -6.42 -21.20
C ILE A 5 -29.96 -6.15 -20.30
N LEU A 6 -28.79 -6.54 -20.78
CA LEU A 6 -27.52 -6.02 -20.26
C LEU A 6 -27.55 -4.49 -20.45
N PRO A 7 -27.20 -3.67 -19.44
CA PRO A 7 -27.07 -2.25 -19.65
C PRO A 7 -26.04 -2.05 -20.77
N GLY A 8 -26.49 -1.43 -21.89
CA GLY A 8 -25.60 -1.04 -22.96
C GLY A 8 -24.54 -0.10 -22.40
N ASP A 9 -23.30 -0.29 -22.79
CA ASP A 9 -22.24 0.69 -22.56
C ASP A 9 -22.74 2.02 -23.13
N ASP A 10 -23.10 2.95 -22.24
CA ASP A 10 -23.48 4.31 -22.63
C ASP A 10 -22.22 4.97 -23.21
N LEU A 11 -22.11 4.93 -24.55
CA LEU A 11 -21.01 5.54 -25.28
C LEU A 11 -21.26 7.05 -25.35
N VAL A 12 -20.27 7.82 -24.92
CA VAL A 12 -20.20 9.27 -25.05
C VAL A 12 -19.27 9.56 -26.22
N ASP A 13 -19.83 9.92 -27.37
CA ASP A 13 -19.09 10.19 -28.63
C ASP A 13 -18.07 9.10 -28.98
N GLY A 14 -18.50 7.82 -28.82
CA GLY A 14 -17.72 6.64 -29.17
C GLY A 14 -16.80 6.11 -28.05
N HIS A 15 -16.73 6.77 -26.90
CA HIS A 15 -15.95 6.36 -25.72
C HIS A 15 -16.85 5.87 -24.60
N THR A 16 -16.43 4.83 -23.88
CA THR A 16 -17.11 4.35 -22.68
C THR A 16 -16.81 5.26 -21.49
N LEU A 17 -17.70 5.27 -20.47
CA LEU A 17 -17.43 6.00 -19.23
C LEU A 17 -16.19 5.47 -18.50
N ASP A 18 -15.88 4.17 -18.63
CA ASP A 18 -14.67 3.56 -18.06
C ASP A 18 -13.40 4.12 -18.73
N GLU A 19 -13.40 4.22 -20.08
CA GLU A 19 -12.28 4.82 -20.82
C GLU A 19 -12.05 6.29 -20.44
N LEU A 20 -13.13 7.06 -20.30
CA LEU A 20 -13.04 8.46 -19.87
C LEU A 20 -12.57 8.59 -18.42
N SER A 21 -13.02 7.69 -17.54
CA SER A 21 -12.56 7.62 -16.14
C SER A 21 -11.07 7.30 -16.05
N ASP A 22 -10.61 6.32 -16.82
CA ASP A 22 -9.19 5.95 -16.91
C ASP A 22 -8.33 7.07 -17.50
N TYR A 23 -8.84 7.77 -18.50
CA TYR A 23 -8.18 8.93 -19.08
C TYR A 23 -8.01 10.06 -18.06
N LEU A 24 -9.05 10.32 -17.28
CA LEU A 24 -9.02 11.28 -16.18
C LEU A 24 -8.04 10.86 -15.06
N ALA A 25 -8.04 9.58 -14.69
CA ALA A 25 -7.16 9.03 -13.66
C ALA A 25 -5.67 9.14 -14.02
N ARG A 26 -5.35 9.03 -15.31
CA ARG A 26 -3.98 9.24 -15.86
C ARG A 26 -3.61 10.73 -16.01
N GLY A 27 -4.45 11.64 -15.55
CA GLY A 27 -4.20 13.07 -15.68
C GLY A 27 -4.26 13.57 -17.12
N ARG A 28 -5.11 12.95 -17.94
CA ARG A 28 -5.29 13.26 -19.39
C ARG A 28 -3.98 13.12 -20.18
N THR A 29 -3.22 12.08 -19.87
CA THR A 29 -1.91 11.83 -20.49
C THR A 29 -1.81 10.36 -20.95
N PRO A 30 -1.40 10.10 -22.23
CA PRO A 30 -1.15 11.08 -23.28
C PRO A 30 -2.43 11.80 -23.73
N ALA A 31 -2.30 13.00 -24.29
CA ALA A 31 -3.43 13.74 -24.83
C ALA A 31 -4.09 12.97 -25.97
N ASP A 32 -5.42 12.87 -25.93
CA ASP A 32 -6.23 12.20 -26.95
C ASP A 32 -7.20 13.18 -27.61
N PRO A 33 -6.93 13.62 -28.85
CA PRO A 33 -7.79 14.56 -29.55
C PRO A 33 -9.22 14.07 -29.73
N SER A 34 -9.46 12.74 -29.81
CA SER A 34 -10.81 12.18 -29.94
C SER A 34 -11.67 12.42 -28.71
N ILE A 35 -11.03 12.58 -27.54
CA ILE A 35 -11.67 12.90 -26.27
C ILE A 35 -11.63 14.41 -25.99
N ASP A 36 -10.46 15.03 -26.18
CA ASP A 36 -10.23 16.43 -25.80
C ASP A 36 -10.96 17.43 -26.69
N ASP A 37 -11.17 17.10 -27.98
CA ASP A 37 -11.88 17.97 -28.93
C ASP A 37 -13.40 17.73 -28.92
N SER A 38 -13.89 16.62 -28.36
CA SER A 38 -15.33 16.31 -28.26
C SER A 38 -16.01 17.10 -27.12
N PRO A 39 -17.06 17.90 -27.41
CA PRO A 39 -17.83 18.60 -26.39
C PRO A 39 -18.52 17.63 -25.40
N GLU A 40 -19.00 16.49 -25.90
CA GLU A 40 -19.71 15.47 -25.12
C GLU A 40 -18.72 14.77 -24.15
N CYS A 41 -17.54 14.36 -24.63
CA CYS A 41 -16.52 13.77 -23.79
C CYS A 41 -16.01 14.74 -22.70
N ARG A 42 -15.83 16.02 -23.05
CA ARG A 42 -15.45 17.04 -22.07
C ARG A 42 -16.50 17.22 -20.98
N ALA A 43 -17.78 17.27 -21.35
CA ALA A 43 -18.86 17.36 -20.38
C ALA A 43 -18.91 16.14 -19.46
N ALA A 44 -18.69 14.94 -20.00
CA ALA A 44 -18.61 13.71 -19.21
C ALA A 44 -17.39 13.71 -18.25
N LEU A 45 -16.22 14.14 -18.74
CA LEU A 45 -15.01 14.27 -17.90
C LEU A 45 -15.22 15.29 -16.75
N ASP A 46 -15.86 16.41 -17.01
CA ASP A 46 -16.18 17.42 -15.99
C ASP A 46 -17.18 16.87 -14.94
N ALA A 47 -18.15 16.05 -15.38
CA ALA A 47 -19.08 15.37 -14.49
C ALA A 47 -18.39 14.34 -13.62
N LEU A 48 -17.50 13.51 -14.20
CA LEU A 48 -16.69 12.51 -13.48
C LEU A 48 -15.75 13.17 -12.46
N GLU A 49 -15.11 14.27 -12.83
CA GLU A 49 -14.24 15.04 -11.93
C GLU A 49 -15.02 15.64 -10.76
N LYS A 50 -16.22 16.19 -11.03
CA LYS A 50 -17.11 16.72 -10.00
C LYS A 50 -17.57 15.60 -9.05
N LEU A 51 -17.95 14.42 -9.59
CA LEU A 51 -18.34 13.26 -8.81
C LEU A 51 -17.19 12.81 -7.91
N SER A 52 -15.98 12.66 -8.46
CA SER A 52 -14.79 12.27 -7.70
C SER A 52 -14.48 13.23 -6.56
N ARG A 53 -14.59 14.54 -6.80
CA ARG A 53 -14.42 15.57 -5.75
C ARG A 53 -15.49 15.47 -4.67
N THR A 54 -16.75 15.25 -5.05
CA THR A 54 -17.86 15.13 -4.10
C THR A 54 -17.72 13.87 -3.25
N THR A 55 -17.37 12.74 -3.87
CA THR A 55 -17.15 11.47 -3.18
C THR A 55 -15.98 11.57 -2.20
N ARG A 56 -14.87 12.20 -2.63
CA ARG A 56 -13.72 12.45 -1.74
C ARG A 56 -14.11 13.32 -0.55
N ALA A 57 -14.83 14.42 -0.78
CA ALA A 57 -15.28 15.29 0.30
C ALA A 57 -16.25 14.59 1.26
N ALA A 58 -17.12 13.70 0.75
CA ALA A 58 -18.02 12.89 1.57
C ALA A 58 -17.24 11.88 2.42
N LEU A 59 -16.26 11.19 1.83
CA LEU A 59 -15.39 10.25 2.56
C LEU A 59 -14.53 10.96 3.61
N GLU A 60 -14.01 12.15 3.31
CA GLU A 60 -13.26 12.97 4.27
C GLU A 60 -14.16 13.44 5.43
N ALA A 61 -15.43 13.83 5.13
CA ALA A 61 -16.39 14.20 6.14
C ALA A 61 -16.83 13.02 7.01
N GLU A 62 -17.00 11.84 6.43
CA GLU A 62 -17.31 10.60 7.16
C GLU A 62 -16.13 10.14 8.01
N ALA A 63 -14.91 10.20 7.47
CA ALA A 63 -13.68 9.93 8.22
C ALA A 63 -13.50 10.91 9.40
N ALA A 64 -13.86 12.18 9.23
CA ALA A 64 -13.82 13.18 10.30
C ALA A 64 -14.88 12.95 11.40
N GLN A 65 -15.98 12.24 11.09
CA GLN A 65 -17.05 11.91 12.04
C GLN A 65 -16.88 10.52 12.67
N SER A 66 -16.03 9.68 12.08
CA SER A 66 -15.70 8.38 12.65
C SER A 66 -14.74 8.58 13.82
N PRO A 67 -14.99 8.02 15.01
CA PRO A 67 -14.05 8.04 16.12
C PRO A 67 -12.91 7.05 15.85
N LEU A 68 -12.31 7.14 14.66
CA LEU A 68 -11.05 6.47 14.38
C LEU A 68 -10.00 7.18 15.22
N ASP A 69 -9.33 6.43 16.07
CA ASP A 69 -8.20 6.92 16.83
C ASP A 69 -7.24 7.65 15.86
N ASP A 70 -7.16 8.99 15.98
CA ASP A 70 -6.29 9.85 15.16
C ASP A 70 -4.84 9.34 15.17
N GLY A 71 -4.46 8.60 16.22
CA GLY A 71 -3.20 7.89 16.33
C GLY A 71 -3.02 6.75 15.31
N TRP A 72 -4.09 6.06 14.88
CA TRP A 72 -3.97 4.95 13.92
C TRP A 72 -3.73 5.46 12.48
N VAL A 73 -4.52 6.42 12.03
CA VAL A 73 -4.33 7.06 10.72
C VAL A 73 -2.98 7.75 10.65
N GLY A 74 -2.58 8.45 11.72
CA GLY A 74 -1.26 9.05 11.85
C GLY A 74 -0.14 8.02 11.70
N ARG A 75 -0.24 6.86 12.37
CA ARG A 75 0.76 5.79 12.29
C ARG A 75 0.88 5.20 10.88
N ILE A 76 -0.24 5.02 10.15
CA ILE A 76 -0.20 4.54 8.75
C ILE A 76 0.44 5.59 7.84
N LEU A 77 0.03 6.85 7.95
CA LEU A 77 0.58 7.94 7.15
C LEU A 77 2.09 8.15 7.44
N ASP A 78 2.50 8.04 8.68
CA ASP A 78 3.93 8.10 9.06
C ASP A 78 4.69 6.90 8.50
N GLY A 79 4.09 5.70 8.51
CA GLY A 79 4.65 4.52 7.87
C GLY A 79 4.87 4.73 6.38
N ILE A 80 3.87 5.23 5.66
CA ILE A 80 3.95 5.52 4.22
C ILE A 80 4.99 6.62 3.94
N ARG A 81 5.03 7.68 4.73
CA ARG A 81 6.03 8.76 4.59
C ARG A 81 7.46 8.26 4.81
N LEU A 82 7.67 7.37 5.78
CA LEU A 82 8.97 6.76 6.03
C LEU A 82 9.41 5.85 4.88
N ASP A 83 8.48 5.16 4.22
CA ASP A 83 8.79 4.30 3.07
C ASP A 83 9.16 5.12 1.83
N VAL A 84 8.57 6.31 1.65
CA VAL A 84 8.92 7.25 0.57
C VAL A 84 10.31 7.87 0.77
N GLN A 85 10.78 8.00 2.04
CA GLN A 85 12.13 8.45 2.32
C GLN A 85 13.10 7.29 2.09
N SER A 86 14.04 7.47 1.16
CA SER A 86 15.05 6.45 0.81
C SER A 86 15.83 5.93 2.03
N GLY A 87 16.03 6.77 3.04
CA GLY A 87 16.79 6.42 4.25
C GLY A 87 18.27 6.14 3.97
N ARG A 88 18.92 5.45 4.91
CA ARG A 88 20.34 5.05 4.77
C ARG A 88 20.51 4.03 3.65
N ARG A 89 21.74 3.94 3.13
CA ARG A 89 22.12 2.86 2.20
C ARG A 89 22.41 1.59 3.01
N VAL A 90 21.69 0.54 2.70
CA VAL A 90 21.88 -0.81 3.26
C VAL A 90 22.79 -1.57 2.31
N ARG A 91 24.07 -1.74 2.69
CA ARG A 91 25.04 -2.42 1.84
C ARG A 91 24.87 -3.93 1.91
N LEU A 92 24.86 -4.56 0.73
CA LEU A 92 24.73 -6.01 0.60
C LEU A 92 26.12 -6.66 0.60
N ALA A 93 26.23 -7.83 1.25
CA ALA A 93 27.41 -8.66 1.12
C ALA A 93 27.42 -9.28 -0.28
N HIS A 94 28.53 -9.18 -1.00
CA HIS A 94 28.69 -9.80 -2.31
C HIS A 94 30.08 -10.45 -2.43
N SER A 95 30.17 -11.55 -3.19
CA SER A 95 31.42 -12.28 -3.39
C SER A 95 32.45 -11.54 -4.22
N ASP A 96 32.02 -10.57 -5.05
CA ASP A 96 32.91 -9.70 -5.81
C ASP A 96 33.24 -8.46 -4.98
N PRO A 97 34.51 -8.25 -4.55
CA PRO A 97 34.91 -7.08 -3.77
C PRO A 97 34.76 -5.72 -4.51
N GLY A 98 34.65 -5.75 -5.84
CA GLY A 98 34.45 -4.58 -6.67
C GLY A 98 32.97 -4.16 -6.82
N ALA A 99 32.04 -5.01 -6.39
CA ALA A 99 30.61 -4.71 -6.49
C ALA A 99 30.14 -3.86 -5.30
N ASP A 100 29.69 -2.63 -5.55
CA ASP A 100 29.02 -1.77 -4.55
C ASP A 100 27.49 -1.94 -4.65
N LEU A 101 26.99 -3.05 -4.15
CA LEU A 101 25.56 -3.33 -4.14
C LEU A 101 24.93 -2.78 -2.86
N ALA A 102 23.85 -2.03 -3.00
CA ALA A 102 23.10 -1.50 -1.87
C ALA A 102 21.62 -1.37 -2.19
N LEU A 103 20.79 -1.59 -1.18
CA LEU A 103 19.40 -1.20 -1.15
C LEU A 103 19.24 0.09 -0.34
N THR A 104 18.09 0.73 -0.45
CA THR A 104 17.72 1.79 0.51
C THR A 104 16.94 1.19 1.68
N GLU A 105 16.99 1.79 2.85
CA GLU A 105 16.11 1.39 3.97
C GLU A 105 14.64 1.41 3.56
N GLY A 106 14.24 2.38 2.70
CA GLY A 106 12.88 2.44 2.15
C GLY A 106 12.52 1.19 1.37
N ALA A 107 13.44 0.67 0.52
CA ALA A 107 13.21 -0.56 -0.23
C ALA A 107 13.09 -1.79 0.69
N VAL A 108 13.91 -1.87 1.74
CA VAL A 108 13.81 -2.95 2.74
C VAL A 108 12.50 -2.87 3.51
N ARG A 109 12.08 -1.67 3.94
CA ARG A 109 10.80 -1.45 4.62
C ARG A 109 9.61 -1.81 3.72
N ALA A 110 9.66 -1.46 2.44
CA ALA A 110 8.62 -1.81 1.46
C ALA A 110 8.51 -3.34 1.29
N LEU A 111 9.65 -4.05 1.25
CA LEU A 111 9.66 -5.52 1.22
C LEU A 111 9.01 -6.11 2.48
N VAL A 112 9.40 -5.64 3.67
CA VAL A 112 8.82 -6.08 4.95
C VAL A 112 7.31 -5.85 4.99
N ARG A 113 6.85 -4.68 4.54
CA ARG A 113 5.42 -4.34 4.46
C ARG A 113 4.68 -5.28 3.52
N GLY A 114 5.17 -5.46 2.30
CA GLY A 114 4.54 -6.35 1.31
C GLY A 114 4.39 -7.78 1.81
N VAL A 115 5.38 -8.29 2.54
CA VAL A 115 5.35 -9.63 3.14
C VAL A 115 4.38 -9.70 4.31
N GLY A 116 4.39 -8.70 5.20
CA GLY A 116 3.54 -8.68 6.38
C GLY A 116 2.06 -8.50 6.01
N ASP A 117 1.75 -7.61 5.08
CA ASP A 117 0.39 -7.36 4.60
C ASP A 117 -0.19 -8.54 3.79
N ALA A 118 0.65 -9.46 3.31
CA ALA A 118 0.20 -10.72 2.69
C ALA A 118 -0.35 -11.74 3.72
N VAL A 119 -0.12 -11.52 5.02
CA VAL A 119 -0.71 -12.33 6.07
C VAL A 119 -2.13 -11.86 6.33
N ASP A 120 -3.11 -12.77 6.15
CA ASP A 120 -4.52 -12.42 6.34
C ASP A 120 -4.78 -11.83 7.73
N GLY A 121 -5.55 -10.74 7.78
CA GLY A 121 -5.89 -10.04 9.01
C GLY A 121 -4.80 -9.11 9.56
N VAL A 122 -3.63 -9.00 8.93
CA VAL A 122 -2.53 -8.16 9.36
C VAL A 122 -2.46 -6.88 8.52
N ILE A 123 -2.11 -5.78 9.16
CA ILE A 123 -1.62 -4.55 8.51
C ILE A 123 -0.31 -4.15 9.16
N VAL A 124 0.73 -3.98 8.36
CA VAL A 124 2.03 -3.51 8.83
C VAL A 124 2.00 -2.00 9.02
N GLY A 125 2.31 -1.56 10.21
CA GLY A 125 2.44 -0.16 10.58
C GLY A 125 3.86 0.34 10.35
N ARG A 126 4.57 0.64 11.45
CA ARG A 126 5.96 1.11 11.40
C ARG A 126 6.93 -0.06 11.23
N CYS A 127 7.95 0.12 10.37
CA CYS A 127 9.09 -0.75 10.29
C CYS A 127 10.37 0.06 10.51
N ARG A 128 11.29 -0.42 11.36
CA ARG A 128 12.57 0.20 11.66
C ARG A 128 13.68 -0.83 11.62
N LEU A 129 14.81 -0.45 11.02
CA LEU A 129 16.06 -1.22 11.01
C LEU A 129 17.01 -0.61 12.06
N ASP A 130 17.49 -1.44 12.96
CA ASP A 130 18.43 -1.07 14.01
C ASP A 130 19.75 -1.80 13.84
N GLY A 131 20.85 -1.09 13.91
CA GLY A 131 22.19 -1.61 13.67
C GLY A 131 22.97 -0.84 12.61
N ASP A 132 24.14 -1.34 12.27
CA ASP A 132 25.01 -0.79 11.23
C ASP A 132 24.64 -1.36 9.86
N VAL A 133 23.73 -0.70 9.17
CA VAL A 133 23.26 -1.10 7.83
C VAL A 133 24.25 -0.73 6.71
N GLU A 134 25.27 0.08 7.00
CA GLU A 134 26.24 0.54 6.01
C GLU A 134 27.43 -0.41 5.87
N THR A 135 27.69 -1.24 6.88
CA THR A 135 28.72 -2.28 6.84
C THR A 135 28.13 -3.60 6.37
N PRO A 136 28.57 -4.15 5.21
CA PRO A 136 28.09 -5.43 4.71
C PRO A 136 28.27 -6.55 5.72
N GLY A 137 27.24 -7.38 5.92
CA GLY A 137 27.26 -8.51 6.83
C GLY A 137 27.12 -8.18 8.31
N SER A 138 27.02 -6.90 8.68
CA SER A 138 26.71 -6.50 10.06
C SER A 138 25.33 -7.00 10.48
N PRO A 139 25.16 -7.47 11.73
CA PRO A 139 23.86 -7.93 12.21
C PRO A 139 22.88 -6.77 12.39
N ILE A 140 21.67 -6.96 11.88
CA ILE A 140 20.59 -5.94 11.90
C ILE A 140 19.39 -6.52 12.64
N ALA A 141 18.83 -5.73 13.56
CA ALA A 141 17.52 -6.01 14.16
C ALA A 141 16.42 -5.29 13.39
N VAL A 142 15.33 -6.00 13.13
CA VAL A 142 14.14 -5.46 12.42
C VAL A 142 12.99 -5.38 13.41
N HIS A 143 12.47 -4.18 13.63
CA HIS A 143 11.32 -3.94 14.50
C HIS A 143 10.10 -3.62 13.65
N ILE A 144 9.00 -4.34 13.89
CA ILE A 144 7.78 -4.23 13.08
C ILE A 144 6.59 -4.06 14.02
N ASP A 145 5.86 -2.97 13.83
CA ASP A 145 4.56 -2.76 14.47
C ASP A 145 3.47 -3.28 13.54
N ILE A 146 2.57 -4.10 14.05
CA ILE A 146 1.44 -4.62 13.29
C ILE A 146 0.13 -4.33 13.99
N SER A 147 -0.94 -4.20 13.21
CA SER A 147 -2.30 -4.28 13.69
C SER A 147 -2.94 -5.58 13.17
N VAL A 148 -3.70 -6.25 14.03
CA VAL A 148 -4.24 -7.59 13.79
C VAL A 148 -5.76 -7.55 13.86
N ARG A 149 -6.46 -8.38 13.09
CA ARG A 149 -7.91 -8.51 13.14
C ARG A 149 -8.34 -9.12 14.48
N TYR A 150 -9.42 -8.58 15.08
CA TYR A 150 -10.02 -9.11 16.29
C TYR A 150 -10.48 -10.57 16.09
N GLY A 151 -10.13 -11.42 17.05
CA GLY A 151 -10.45 -12.85 17.04
C GLY A 151 -9.33 -13.74 16.49
N ASP A 152 -8.30 -13.16 15.84
CA ASP A 152 -7.13 -13.93 15.40
C ASP A 152 -6.16 -14.19 16.57
N PRO A 153 -5.47 -15.34 16.62
CA PRO A 153 -4.56 -15.70 17.70
C PRO A 153 -3.25 -14.89 17.59
N LEU A 154 -3.15 -13.77 18.32
CA LEU A 154 -2.09 -12.76 18.19
C LEU A 154 -0.68 -13.35 18.19
N ALA A 155 -0.39 -14.31 19.10
CA ALA A 155 0.93 -14.91 19.21
C ALA A 155 1.31 -15.72 17.94
N GLN A 156 0.35 -16.43 17.34
CA GLN A 156 0.56 -17.21 16.13
C GLN A 156 0.72 -16.29 14.90
N VAL A 157 -0.10 -15.24 14.83
CA VAL A 157 0.00 -14.24 13.76
C VAL A 157 1.37 -13.54 13.81
N ALA A 158 1.78 -13.08 15.00
CA ALA A 158 3.09 -12.45 15.16
C ALA A 158 4.26 -13.39 14.82
N ALA A 159 4.17 -14.67 15.22
CA ALA A 159 5.16 -15.68 14.86
C ALA A 159 5.22 -15.88 13.34
N ARG A 160 4.06 -15.94 12.68
CA ARG A 160 3.97 -16.10 11.22
C ARG A 160 4.58 -14.93 10.47
N VAL A 161 4.26 -13.68 10.86
CA VAL A 161 4.88 -12.48 10.29
C VAL A 161 6.40 -12.51 10.46
N ARG A 162 6.89 -12.85 11.66
CA ARG A 162 8.33 -12.95 11.95
C ARG A 162 9.03 -13.93 11.01
N GLU A 163 8.50 -15.14 10.84
CA GLU A 163 9.07 -16.18 9.99
C GLU A 163 9.12 -15.75 8.53
N LEU A 164 8.01 -15.19 8.01
CA LEU A 164 7.95 -14.76 6.63
C LEU A 164 8.91 -13.61 6.35
N VAL A 165 8.94 -12.59 7.20
CA VAL A 165 9.85 -11.45 7.04
C VAL A 165 11.31 -11.89 7.12
N ALA A 166 11.68 -12.73 8.10
CA ALA A 166 13.04 -13.24 8.21
C ALA A 166 13.46 -14.02 6.95
N SER A 167 12.58 -14.88 6.44
CA SER A 167 12.82 -15.67 5.23
C SER A 167 12.99 -14.78 3.99
N GLU A 168 12.14 -13.77 3.81
CA GLU A 168 12.19 -12.89 2.64
C GLU A 168 13.41 -11.97 2.66
N LEU A 169 13.77 -11.42 3.82
CA LEU A 169 14.96 -10.60 3.97
C LEU A 169 16.24 -11.41 3.71
N ALA A 170 16.31 -12.65 4.19
CA ALA A 170 17.44 -13.53 3.93
C ALA A 170 17.57 -13.88 2.44
N ARG A 171 16.42 -14.05 1.73
CA ARG A 171 16.39 -14.46 0.32
C ARG A 171 16.66 -13.31 -0.65
N HIS A 172 16.13 -12.12 -0.38
CA HIS A 172 16.14 -11.02 -1.34
C HIS A 172 17.12 -9.91 -1.03
N ALA A 173 17.54 -9.78 0.22
CA ALA A 173 18.42 -8.69 0.64
C ALA A 173 19.79 -9.16 1.11
N GLU A 174 20.03 -10.48 1.21
CA GLU A 174 21.30 -11.06 1.72
C GLU A 174 21.78 -10.39 3.02
N LEU A 175 20.85 -9.93 3.85
CA LEU A 175 21.11 -9.25 5.11
C LEU A 175 21.34 -10.25 6.23
N THR A 176 22.28 -9.94 7.10
CA THR A 176 22.50 -10.71 8.34
C THR A 176 21.50 -10.23 9.39
N ILE A 177 20.35 -10.91 9.49
CA ILE A 177 19.29 -10.57 10.43
C ILE A 177 19.60 -11.17 11.79
N ALA A 178 19.81 -10.31 12.81
CA ALA A 178 20.03 -10.73 14.19
C ALA A 178 18.70 -11.07 14.89
N SER A 179 17.66 -10.25 14.68
CA SER A 179 16.32 -10.48 15.22
C SER A 179 15.24 -9.84 14.33
N VAL A 180 14.03 -10.39 14.41
CA VAL A 180 12.81 -9.77 13.90
C VAL A 180 11.82 -9.67 15.06
N ASP A 181 11.62 -8.47 15.56
CA ASP A 181 10.74 -8.17 16.67
C ASP A 181 9.42 -7.65 16.17
N VAL A 182 8.35 -8.40 16.42
CA VAL A 182 6.98 -8.04 15.99
C VAL A 182 6.18 -7.62 17.19
N THR A 183 5.68 -6.39 17.19
CA THR A 183 4.82 -5.81 18.22
C THR A 183 3.41 -5.63 17.68
N VAL A 184 2.42 -6.22 18.35
CA VAL A 184 1.01 -5.94 18.07
C VAL A 184 0.65 -4.65 18.78
N THR A 185 0.43 -3.57 18.03
CA THR A 185 0.13 -2.24 18.58
C THR A 185 -1.37 -1.92 18.55
N ASP A 186 -2.14 -2.71 17.77
CA ASP A 186 -3.57 -2.47 17.65
C ASP A 186 -4.33 -3.76 17.26
N VAL A 187 -5.60 -3.84 17.66
CA VAL A 187 -6.51 -4.92 17.30
C VAL A 187 -7.76 -4.31 16.67
N ARG A 188 -7.99 -4.63 15.38
CA ARG A 188 -9.06 -4.03 14.58
C ARG A 188 -10.32 -4.90 14.56
N ASP A 189 -11.49 -4.28 14.65
CA ASP A 189 -12.76 -4.99 14.52
C ASP A 189 -12.99 -5.46 13.07
N ARG A 190 -13.79 -6.50 12.90
CA ARG A 190 -14.13 -7.14 11.62
C ARG A 190 -14.92 -6.23 10.66
N GLY A 191 -15.47 -5.11 11.17
CA GLY A 191 -16.45 -4.27 10.49
C GLY A 191 -15.92 -3.30 9.41
N ALA A 192 -14.62 -3.17 9.21
CA ALA A 192 -14.09 -2.09 8.39
C ALA A 192 -13.66 -2.46 6.95
N GLN A 193 -13.70 -3.73 6.54
CA GLN A 193 -13.17 -4.12 5.23
C GLN A 193 -14.06 -5.04 4.36
N ASP A 194 -15.26 -5.43 4.79
CA ASP A 194 -16.13 -6.31 3.98
C ASP A 194 -17.20 -5.57 3.16
N GLY A 195 -17.08 -4.25 3.02
CA GLY A 195 -17.98 -3.40 2.22
C GLY A 195 -17.71 -3.35 0.72
N GLY A 196 -16.87 -4.22 0.17
CA GLY A 196 -16.40 -4.10 -1.21
C GLY A 196 -16.37 -5.39 -2.03
N ARG A 197 -17.32 -6.32 -1.82
CA ARG A 197 -17.56 -7.41 -2.78
C ARG A 197 -18.99 -7.93 -2.66
N ALA A 198 -19.88 -7.35 -3.39
CA ALA A 198 -21.12 -7.95 -3.87
C ALA A 198 -21.42 -7.35 -5.25
#